data_91bddf745507c1471e36013492ee9b49
#
_entry.id   91bddf745507c1471e36013492ee9b49
#
_cell.length_a   1.000
_cell.length_b   1.000
_cell.length_c   1.000
_cell.angle_alpha   90.00
_cell.angle_beta   90.00
_cell.angle_gamma   90.00
#
_symmetry.space_group_name_H-M   'P 1'
#
loop_
_entity.id
_entity.type
_entity.pdbx_description
1 polymer ?
#
loop_
_entity_poly.entity_id
_entity_poly.type
_entity_poly.pdbx_seq_one_letter_code
_entity_poly.pdbx_strand_id
1 'polypeptide(L)'
;MYFDAYATGKRIQQLRKANGLTQEQFATRLNISDRHLGKIERGEGAASIDLLVEIVVVLKTTLDFLIIGATETPRERELAAQIKKQNHTIRKFKDKLNCLMDDLDETIPA
;
A
#
# COMPACT_ATOMS: atom_id res chain seq x y z
N MET A 1 11.72 -7.46 -19.20
CA MET A 1 11.71 -7.17 -17.75
C MET A 1 11.92 -8.46 -16.99
N TYR A 2 12.85 -8.48 -16.07
CA TYR A 2 13.17 -9.67 -15.30
C TYR A 2 12.65 -9.52 -13.87
N PHE A 3 12.14 -10.62 -13.32
CA PHE A 3 11.80 -10.68 -11.91
C PHE A 3 13.10 -10.64 -11.08
N ASP A 4 13.21 -9.64 -10.22
CA ASP A 4 14.37 -9.46 -9.35
C ASP A 4 14.01 -9.93 -7.93
N ALA A 5 14.38 -11.16 -7.62
CA ALA A 5 14.11 -11.77 -6.32
C ALA A 5 14.81 -11.03 -5.17
N TYR A 6 15.99 -10.50 -5.41
CA TYR A 6 16.73 -9.74 -4.41
C TYR A 6 16.02 -8.43 -4.06
N ALA A 7 15.63 -7.66 -5.07
CA ALA A 7 14.93 -6.41 -4.87
C ALA A 7 13.57 -6.63 -4.19
N THR A 8 12.84 -7.66 -4.62
CA THR A 8 11.56 -8.04 -4.02
C THR A 8 11.74 -8.43 -2.56
N GLY A 9 12.74 -9.24 -2.25
CA GLY A 9 13.05 -9.65 -0.88
C GLY A 9 13.39 -8.46 0.01
N LYS A 10 14.14 -7.50 -0.50
CA LYS A 10 14.46 -6.27 0.23
C LYS A 10 13.21 -5.44 0.54
N ARG A 11 12.30 -5.33 -0.41
CA ARG A 11 11.05 -4.60 -0.20
C ARG A 11 10.19 -5.28 0.85
N ILE A 12 10.11 -6.60 0.82
CA ILE A 12 9.41 -7.38 1.84
C ILE A 12 10.01 -7.12 3.21
N GLN A 13 11.33 -7.17 3.33
CA GLN A 13 12.02 -6.91 4.59
C GLN A 13 11.76 -5.49 5.11
N GLN A 14 11.84 -4.50 4.24
CA GLN A 14 11.59 -3.11 4.61
C GLN A 14 10.16 -2.90 5.12
N LEU A 15 9.18 -3.46 4.41
CA LEU A 15 7.78 -3.36 4.81
C LEU A 15 7.51 -4.13 6.11
N ARG A 16 8.13 -5.29 6.28
CA ARG A 16 8.04 -6.05 7.53
C ARG A 16 8.51 -5.21 8.71
N LYS A 17 9.68 -4.62 8.59
CA LYS A 17 10.25 -3.75 9.64
C LYS A 17 9.40 -2.52 9.87
N ALA A 18 8.87 -1.91 8.81
CA ALA A 18 7.98 -0.77 8.91
C ALA A 18 6.69 -1.10 9.65
N ASN A 19 6.22 -2.34 9.57
CA ASN A 19 5.06 -2.82 10.33
C ASN A 19 5.42 -3.31 11.73
N GLY A 20 6.68 -3.18 12.15
CA GLY A 20 7.13 -3.57 13.48
C GLY A 20 7.19 -5.06 13.71
N LEU A 21 7.30 -5.86 12.64
CA LEU A 21 7.31 -7.32 12.72
C LEU A 21 8.74 -7.86 12.68
N THR A 22 9.04 -8.82 13.57
CA THR A 22 10.27 -9.61 13.46
C THR A 22 10.08 -10.67 12.36
N GLN A 23 11.19 -11.26 11.89
CA GLN A 23 11.10 -12.39 10.96
C GLN A 23 10.25 -13.51 11.51
N GLU A 24 10.44 -13.84 12.78
CA GLU A 24 9.69 -14.91 13.44
C GLU A 24 8.20 -14.61 13.47
N GLN A 25 7.82 -13.40 13.87
CA GLN A 25 6.42 -13.00 13.92
C GLN A 25 5.77 -13.03 12.54
N PHE A 26 6.48 -12.52 11.54
CA PHE A 26 5.95 -12.50 10.18
C PHE A 26 5.86 -13.89 9.57
N ALA A 27 6.88 -14.73 9.77
CA ALA A 27 6.86 -16.12 9.31
C ALA A 27 5.69 -16.89 9.93
N THR A 28 5.42 -16.67 11.22
CA THR A 28 4.28 -17.28 11.90
C THR A 28 2.95 -16.86 11.25
N ARG A 29 2.80 -15.59 10.94
CA ARG A 29 1.59 -15.09 10.26
C ARG A 29 1.42 -15.67 8.86
N LEU A 30 2.53 -15.89 8.16
CA LEU A 30 2.53 -16.48 6.82
C LEU A 30 2.47 -18.01 6.86
N ASN A 31 2.57 -18.61 8.03
CA ASN A 31 2.60 -20.06 8.23
C ASN A 31 3.77 -20.72 7.48
N ILE A 32 4.93 -20.08 7.53
CA ILE A 32 6.19 -20.59 6.98
C ILE A 32 7.28 -20.56 8.04
N SER A 33 8.40 -21.23 7.79
CA SER A 33 9.53 -21.20 8.69
C SER A 33 10.31 -19.89 8.59
N ASP A 34 10.98 -19.51 9.67
CA ASP A 34 11.87 -18.35 9.71
C ASP A 34 12.96 -18.46 8.65
N ARG A 35 13.47 -19.67 8.46
CA ARG A 35 14.51 -19.97 7.47
C ARG A 35 13.99 -19.72 6.05
N HIS A 36 12.76 -20.12 5.77
CA HIS A 36 12.14 -19.89 4.46
C HIS A 36 11.95 -18.40 4.21
N LEU A 37 11.43 -17.68 5.19
CA LEU A 37 11.26 -16.23 5.08
C LEU A 37 12.61 -15.54 4.91
N GLY A 38 13.63 -15.93 5.68
CA GLY A 38 14.97 -15.38 5.56
C GLY A 38 15.55 -15.56 4.16
N LYS A 39 15.34 -16.70 3.54
CA LYS A 39 15.77 -16.95 2.16
C LYS A 39 15.04 -16.05 1.17
N ILE A 40 13.73 -15.85 1.35
CA ILE A 40 12.95 -14.97 0.49
C ILE A 40 13.44 -13.52 0.61
N GLU A 41 13.68 -13.06 1.83
CA GLU A 41 14.16 -11.69 2.07
C GLU A 41 15.56 -11.45 1.51
N ARG A 42 16.40 -12.48 1.45
CA ARG A 42 17.73 -12.40 0.85
C ARG A 42 17.75 -12.61 -0.66
N GLY A 43 16.59 -12.93 -1.25
CA GLY A 43 16.51 -13.23 -2.67
C GLY A 43 17.06 -14.58 -3.07
N GLU A 44 17.25 -15.48 -2.11
CA GLU A 44 17.78 -16.83 -2.34
C GLU A 44 16.70 -17.87 -2.63
N GLY A 45 15.45 -17.53 -2.35
CA GLY A 45 14.33 -18.44 -2.55
C GLY A 45 13.23 -17.77 -3.35
N ALA A 46 12.49 -18.59 -4.11
CA ALA A 46 11.31 -18.13 -4.82
C ALA A 46 10.09 -18.28 -3.91
N ALA A 47 9.29 -17.21 -3.81
CA ALA A 47 8.01 -17.29 -3.16
C ALA A 47 6.95 -17.70 -4.18
N SER A 48 6.06 -18.60 -3.79
CA SER A 48 4.90 -18.95 -4.62
C SER A 48 3.99 -17.73 -4.76
N ILE A 49 3.15 -17.74 -5.79
CA ILE A 49 2.18 -16.64 -5.99
C ILE A 49 1.24 -16.56 -4.78
N ASP A 50 0.80 -17.70 -4.26
CA ASP A 50 -0.07 -17.74 -3.08
C ASP A 50 0.60 -17.09 -1.87
N LEU A 51 1.89 -17.35 -1.66
CA LEU A 51 2.65 -16.74 -0.57
C LEU A 51 2.80 -15.24 -0.77
N LEU A 52 3.04 -14.80 -2.00
CA LEU A 52 3.13 -13.38 -2.34
C LEU A 52 1.80 -12.66 -2.06
N VAL A 53 0.68 -13.30 -2.34
CA VAL A 53 -0.65 -12.74 -2.03
C VAL A 53 -0.83 -12.58 -0.52
N GLU A 54 -0.44 -13.59 0.26
CA GLU A 54 -0.49 -13.49 1.72
C GLU A 54 0.41 -12.37 2.26
N ILE A 55 1.61 -12.25 1.72
CA ILE A 55 2.54 -11.17 2.08
C ILE A 55 1.90 -9.80 1.80
N VAL A 56 1.29 -9.63 0.64
CA VAL A 56 0.61 -8.39 0.24
C VAL A 56 -0.49 -8.03 1.24
N VAL A 57 -1.29 -9.01 1.63
CA VAL A 57 -2.39 -8.80 2.57
C VAL A 57 -1.87 -8.42 3.97
N VAL A 58 -0.88 -9.16 4.47
CA VAL A 58 -0.33 -8.92 5.82
C VAL A 58 0.39 -7.58 5.90
N LEU A 59 1.18 -7.25 4.88
CA LEU A 59 1.96 -6.00 4.84
C LEU A 59 1.16 -4.80 4.31
N LYS A 60 -0.07 -5.01 3.87
CA LYS A 60 -0.95 -3.97 3.32
C LYS A 60 -0.30 -3.22 2.17
N THR A 61 0.25 -3.97 1.23
CA THR A 61 0.92 -3.45 0.04
C THR A 61 0.28 -4.02 -1.23
N THR A 62 0.93 -3.88 -2.36
CA THR A 62 0.48 -4.43 -3.63
C THR A 62 1.56 -5.32 -4.23
N LEU A 63 1.16 -6.25 -5.12
CA LEU A 63 2.11 -7.06 -5.86
C LEU A 63 2.99 -6.20 -6.77
N ASP A 64 2.43 -5.16 -7.35
CA ASP A 64 3.19 -4.22 -8.19
C ASP A 64 4.34 -3.59 -7.41
N PHE A 65 4.08 -3.14 -6.20
CA PHE A 65 5.14 -2.58 -5.35
C PHE A 65 6.21 -3.63 -5.02
N LEU A 66 5.80 -4.83 -4.64
CA LEU A 66 6.76 -5.88 -4.25
C LEU A 66 7.63 -6.31 -5.42
N ILE A 67 7.06 -6.50 -6.59
CA ILE A 67 7.74 -7.10 -7.74
C ILE A 67 8.46 -6.04 -8.58
N ILE A 68 7.82 -4.94 -8.85
CA ILE A 68 8.32 -3.89 -9.74
C ILE A 68 8.96 -2.74 -8.96
N GLY A 69 8.55 -2.54 -7.71
CA GLY A 69 9.04 -1.45 -6.88
C GLY A 69 8.37 -0.11 -7.14
N ALA A 70 7.38 -0.08 -8.04
CA ALA A 70 6.62 1.12 -8.35
C ALA A 70 5.26 1.05 -7.67
N THR A 71 4.87 2.10 -6.97
CA THR A 71 3.53 2.21 -6.40
C THR A 71 2.51 2.46 -7.49
N GLU A 72 2.94 3.05 -8.61
CA GLU A 72 2.08 3.43 -9.72
C GLU A 72 2.85 3.37 -11.03
N THR A 73 2.18 3.04 -12.14
CA THR A 73 2.71 3.24 -13.48
C THR A 73 2.78 4.75 -13.76
N PRO A 74 3.58 5.21 -14.75
CA PRO A 74 3.60 6.63 -15.11
C PRO A 74 2.21 7.18 -15.42
N ARG A 75 1.37 6.39 -16.08
CA ARG A 75 -0.02 6.77 -16.39
C ARG A 75 -0.87 6.88 -15.12
N GLU A 76 -0.71 5.93 -14.20
CA GLU A 76 -1.42 5.96 -12.92
C GLU A 76 -0.98 7.13 -12.06
N ARG A 77 0.30 7.49 -12.08
CA ARG A 77 0.81 8.68 -11.39
C ARG A 77 0.17 9.95 -11.92
N GLU A 78 0.03 10.05 -13.23
CA GLU A 78 -0.61 11.19 -13.88
C GLU A 78 -2.08 11.26 -13.49
N LEU A 79 -2.80 10.15 -13.52
CA LEU A 79 -4.19 10.06 -13.10
C LEU A 79 -4.35 10.39 -11.61
N ALA A 80 -3.47 9.87 -10.75
CA ALA A 80 -3.49 10.15 -9.32
C ALA A 80 -3.25 11.64 -9.05
N ALA A 81 -2.36 12.29 -9.79
CA ALA A 81 -2.13 13.73 -9.68
C ALA A 81 -3.38 14.53 -10.07
N GLN A 82 -4.07 14.11 -11.13
CA GLN A 82 -5.34 14.72 -11.55
C GLN A 82 -6.44 14.52 -10.50
N ILE A 83 -6.53 13.33 -9.93
CA ILE A 83 -7.50 13.03 -8.86
C ILE A 83 -7.23 13.88 -7.63
N LYS A 84 -5.98 14.06 -7.23
CA LYS A 84 -5.61 14.94 -6.12
C LYS A 84 -6.05 16.39 -6.37
N LYS A 85 -5.86 16.91 -7.57
CA LYS A 85 -6.31 18.23 -7.96
C LYS A 85 -7.83 18.35 -7.86
N GLN A 86 -8.55 17.38 -8.40
CA GLN A 86 -10.02 17.35 -8.35
C GLN A 86 -10.52 17.23 -6.91
N ASN A 87 -9.91 16.40 -6.10
CA ASN A 87 -10.29 16.25 -4.69
C ASN A 87 -10.08 17.55 -3.91
N HIS A 88 -9.00 18.27 -4.18
CA HIS A 88 -8.74 19.58 -3.57
C HIS A 88 -9.83 20.59 -3.94
N THR A 89 -10.22 20.63 -5.22
CA THR A 89 -11.30 21.48 -5.71
C THR A 89 -12.64 21.11 -5.09
N ILE A 90 -12.93 19.81 -5.01
CA ILE A 90 -14.15 19.29 -4.40
C ILE A 90 -14.21 19.64 -2.90
N ARG A 91 -13.11 19.53 -2.17
CA ARG A 91 -13.03 19.93 -0.76
C ARG A 91 -13.36 21.40 -0.57
N LYS A 92 -12.78 22.29 -1.37
CA LYS A 92 -13.09 23.72 -1.33
C LYS A 92 -14.56 23.98 -1.59
N PHE A 93 -15.12 23.27 -2.54
CA PHE A 93 -16.54 23.39 -2.90
C PHE A 93 -17.44 22.89 -1.78
N LYS A 94 -17.08 21.76 -1.15
CA LYS A 94 -17.81 21.21 -0.01
C LYS A 94 -17.76 22.13 1.19
N ASP A 95 -16.62 22.74 1.49
CA ASP A 95 -16.47 23.67 2.58
C ASP A 95 -17.37 24.91 2.38
N LYS A 96 -17.41 25.43 1.15
CA LYS A 96 -18.33 26.51 0.78
C LYS A 96 -19.79 26.11 0.94
N LEU A 97 -20.16 24.91 0.48
CA LEU A 97 -21.51 24.38 0.62
C LEU A 97 -21.89 24.19 2.08
N ASN A 98 -20.98 23.68 2.90
CA ASN A 98 -21.23 23.50 4.33
C ASN A 98 -21.44 24.83 5.03
N CYS A 99 -20.65 25.85 4.70
CA CYS A 99 -20.88 27.22 5.20
C CYS A 99 -22.24 27.76 4.81
N LEU A 100 -22.63 27.56 3.56
CA LEU A 100 -23.96 27.98 3.06
C LEU A 100 -25.09 27.19 3.72
N MET A 101 -24.90 25.90 3.94
CA MET A 101 -25.86 25.06 4.64
C MET A 101 -26.01 25.43 6.12
N ASP A 102 -24.91 25.77 6.78
CA ASP A 102 -24.95 26.27 8.16
C ASP A 102 -25.73 27.58 8.25
N ASP A 103 -25.49 28.50 7.30
CA ASP A 103 -26.27 29.75 7.20
C ASP A 103 -27.76 29.50 6.95
N LEU A 104 -28.07 28.51 6.11
CA LEU A 104 -29.45 28.11 5.83
C LEU A 104 -30.11 27.46 7.05
N ASP A 105 -29.37 26.65 7.80
CA ASP A 105 -29.85 26.04 9.04
C ASP A 105 -30.16 27.07 10.13
N GLU A 106 -29.41 28.17 10.15
CA GLU A 106 -29.64 29.31 11.04
C GLU A 106 -30.88 30.12 10.62
N THR A 107 -31.21 30.15 9.32
CA THR A 107 -32.33 30.92 8.78
C THR A 107 -33.64 30.13 8.70
N ILE A 108 -33.57 28.79 8.78
CA ILE A 108 -34.73 27.93 8.81
C ILE A 108 -35.04 27.54 10.24
N PRO A 109 -36.07 28.05 10.86
CA PRO A 109 -36.45 27.60 12.22
C PRO A 109 -36.83 26.14 12.18
N ALA A 110 -36.22 25.38 13.04
CA ALA A 110 -36.43 23.94 13.15
C ALA A 110 -37.89 23.63 13.55
#